data_d698249817e02539091842d25ad2eb36
#
_entry.id   d698249817e02539091842d25ad2eb36
#
_cell.length_a   1.000
_cell.length_b   1.000
_cell.length_c   1.000
_cell.angle_alpha   90.00
_cell.angle_beta   90.00
_cell.angle_gamma   90.00
#
_symmetry.space_group_name_H-M   'P 1'
#
loop_
_entity.id
_entity.type
_entity.pdbx_description
1 polymer ?
#
loop_
_entity_poly.entity_id
_entity_poly.type
_entity_poly.pdbx_seq_one_letter_code
_entity_poly.pdbx_strand_id
1 'polypeptide(L)'
;MFDLIYIDGNHLFDFVKRDVINSLKFIKQDGIIVLDDYNVVGWWDDGITKAVDFFKKKKLIKIIRKHNLFDYHHQCIIKKNYEF
;
A
#
# COMPACT_ATOMS: atom_id res chain seq x y z
N MET A 1 -17.05 -6.53 -3.75
CA MET A 1 -15.99 -5.88 -2.97
C MET A 1 -15.08 -6.93 -2.35
N PHE A 2 -13.85 -6.58 -2.08
CA PHE A 2 -12.82 -7.53 -1.64
C PHE A 2 -12.50 -7.36 -0.17
N ASP A 3 -12.22 -8.47 0.51
CA ASP A 3 -11.74 -8.47 1.89
C ASP A 3 -10.23 -8.21 1.96
N LEU A 4 -9.52 -8.61 0.91
CA LEU A 4 -8.07 -8.48 0.84
C LEU A 4 -7.66 -8.20 -0.61
N ILE A 5 -6.78 -7.23 -0.78
CA ILE A 5 -6.16 -6.93 -2.06
C ILE A 5 -4.65 -6.92 -1.86
N TYR A 6 -3.95 -7.63 -2.73
CA TYR A 6 -2.49 -7.72 -2.70
C TYR A 6 -1.92 -6.96 -3.89
N ILE A 7 -1.07 -6.00 -3.63
CA ILE A 7 -0.43 -5.19 -4.66
C ILE A 7 1.03 -5.60 -4.80
N ASP A 8 1.38 -6.19 -5.93
CA ASP A 8 2.71 -6.66 -6.25
C ASP A 8 2.98 -6.38 -7.72
N GLY A 9 3.06 -5.11 -8.04
CA GLY A 9 3.20 -4.69 -9.42
C GLY A 9 4.40 -3.78 -9.62
N ASN A 10 4.20 -2.75 -10.42
CA ASN A 10 5.22 -1.79 -10.75
C ASN A 10 5.60 -0.97 -9.52
N HIS A 11 6.89 -0.68 -9.38
CA HIS A 11 7.41 0.06 -8.22
C HIS A 11 7.45 1.57 -8.43
N LEU A 12 7.08 2.06 -9.61
CA LEU A 12 7.05 3.51 -9.86
C LEU A 12 5.86 4.14 -9.14
N PHE A 13 6.09 5.32 -8.57
CA PHE A 13 5.11 6.02 -7.75
C PHE A 13 3.74 6.16 -8.42
N ASP A 14 3.72 6.60 -9.68
CA ASP A 14 2.45 6.84 -10.39
C ASP A 14 1.63 5.56 -10.56
N PHE A 15 2.29 4.44 -10.82
CA PHE A 15 1.61 3.15 -10.96
C PHE A 15 1.11 2.63 -9.62
N VAL A 16 1.92 2.73 -8.57
CA VAL A 16 1.52 2.30 -7.23
C VAL A 16 0.36 3.16 -6.74
N LYS A 17 0.45 4.46 -6.95
CA LYS A 17 -0.62 5.40 -6.56
C LYS A 17 -1.94 5.01 -7.22
N ARG A 18 -1.92 4.71 -8.51
CA ARG A 18 -3.11 4.29 -9.24
C ARG A 18 -3.66 2.97 -8.70
N ASP A 19 -2.79 2.02 -8.44
CA ASP A 19 -3.22 0.71 -7.92
C ASP A 19 -3.85 0.85 -6.53
N VAL A 20 -3.31 1.71 -5.68
CA VAL A 20 -3.88 1.97 -4.36
C VAL A 20 -5.24 2.66 -4.50
N ILE A 21 -5.36 3.67 -5.37
CA ILE A 21 -6.65 4.34 -5.60
C ILE A 21 -7.70 3.33 -6.05
N ASN A 22 -7.37 2.48 -7.01
CA ASN A 22 -8.30 1.47 -7.49
C ASN A 22 -8.66 0.46 -6.38
N SER A 23 -7.69 0.07 -5.59
CA SER A 23 -7.92 -0.85 -4.47
C SER A 23 -8.85 -0.24 -3.43
N LEU A 24 -8.68 1.04 -3.11
CA LEU A 24 -9.54 1.73 -2.15
C LEU A 24 -11.01 1.79 -2.62
N LYS A 25 -11.24 1.80 -3.92
CA LYS A 25 -12.61 1.79 -4.46
C LYS A 25 -13.30 0.45 -4.27
N PHE A 26 -12.55 -0.65 -4.25
CA PHE A 26 -13.11 -1.99 -4.26
C PHE A 26 -12.91 -2.76 -2.96
N ILE A 27 -12.17 -2.22 -2.01
CA ILE A 27 -11.96 -2.88 -0.72
C ILE A 27 -13.17 -2.66 0.20
N LYS A 28 -13.51 -3.68 0.97
CA LYS A 28 -14.52 -3.52 2.02
C LYS A 28 -13.99 -2.60 3.11
N GLN A 29 -14.90 -2.02 3.90
CA GLN A 29 -14.55 -1.08 4.96
C GLN A 29 -13.49 -1.65 5.91
N ASP A 30 -13.63 -2.91 6.28
CA ASP A 30 -12.70 -3.58 7.19
C ASP A 30 -11.69 -4.47 6.45
N GLY A 31 -11.62 -4.34 5.12
CA GLY A 31 -10.66 -5.09 4.34
C GLY A 31 -9.26 -4.54 4.45
N ILE A 32 -8.29 -5.34 4.06
CA ILE A 32 -6.88 -4.94 4.11
C ILE A 32 -6.26 -4.95 2.72
N ILE A 33 -5.30 -4.06 2.54
CA ILE A 33 -4.49 -3.98 1.32
C ILE A 33 -3.06 -4.24 1.74
N VAL A 34 -2.42 -5.21 1.07
CA VAL A 34 -1.03 -5.55 1.32
C VAL A 34 -0.19 -5.04 0.16
N LEU A 35 0.80 -4.21 0.46
CA LEU A 35 1.75 -3.72 -0.53
C LEU A 35 3.08 -4.42 -0.31
N ASP A 36 3.53 -5.15 -1.33
CA ASP A 36 4.81 -5.82 -1.29
C ASP A 36 5.95 -4.85 -1.62
N ASP A 37 7.15 -5.20 -1.23
CA ASP A 37 8.36 -4.42 -1.47
C ASP A 37 8.34 -3.00 -0.87
N TYR A 38 7.54 -2.82 0.19
CA TYR A 38 7.50 -1.55 0.90
C TYR A 38 8.84 -1.30 1.60
N ASN A 39 9.33 -0.07 1.48
CA ASN A 39 10.53 0.38 2.19
C ASN A 39 11.81 -0.37 1.78
N VAL A 40 11.87 -0.82 0.54
CA VAL A 40 13.08 -1.44 0.00
C VAL A 40 14.05 -0.33 -0.42
N VAL A 41 14.96 -0.01 0.48
CA VAL A 41 15.92 1.07 0.28
C VAL A 41 16.94 0.68 -0.80
N GLY A 42 17.19 1.58 -1.73
CA GLY A 42 18.18 1.38 -2.78
C GLY A 42 17.68 0.67 -4.02
N TRP A 43 16.42 0.32 -4.03
CA TRP A 43 15.77 -0.30 -5.19
C TRP A 43 14.86 0.72 -5.85
N TRP A 44 15.00 0.89 -7.15
CA TRP A 44 14.14 1.72 -7.96
C TRP A 44 13.96 3.12 -7.37
N ASP A 45 12.84 3.71 -7.64
CA ASP A 45 12.47 5.04 -7.15
C ASP A 45 11.75 5.01 -5.81
N ASP A 46 11.70 3.86 -5.15
CA ASP A 46 10.99 3.67 -3.88
C ASP A 46 9.55 4.21 -3.95
N GLY A 47 8.90 3.97 -5.09
CA GLY A 47 7.57 4.50 -5.33
C GLY A 47 6.51 3.96 -4.38
N ILE A 48 6.72 2.77 -3.85
CA ILE A 48 5.77 2.14 -2.92
C ILE A 48 5.73 2.92 -1.61
N THR A 49 6.89 3.21 -1.03
CA THR A 49 6.97 3.98 0.20
C THR A 49 6.43 5.40 -0.02
N LYS A 50 6.78 6.03 -1.13
CA LYS A 50 6.26 7.35 -1.47
C LYS A 50 4.75 7.37 -1.60
N ALA A 51 4.17 6.33 -2.22
CA ALA A 51 2.72 6.24 -2.38
C ALA A 51 2.02 6.07 -1.03
N VAL A 52 2.54 5.20 -0.17
CA VAL A 52 1.98 5.00 1.16
C VAL A 52 2.01 6.31 1.95
N ASP A 53 3.14 7.00 1.94
CA ASP A 53 3.28 8.28 2.63
C ASP A 53 2.31 9.33 2.08
N PHE A 54 2.13 9.37 0.77
CA PHE A 54 1.19 10.28 0.12
C PHE A 54 -0.24 10.08 0.65
N PHE A 55 -0.71 8.84 0.66
CA PHE A 55 -2.07 8.54 1.13
C PHE A 55 -2.23 8.72 2.63
N LYS A 56 -1.19 8.42 3.39
CA LYS A 56 -1.21 8.61 4.84
C LYS A 56 -1.33 10.10 5.18
N LYS A 57 -0.59 10.96 4.50
CA LYS A 57 -0.66 12.41 4.70
C LYS A 57 -2.05 12.95 4.38
N LYS A 58 -2.72 12.39 3.38
CA LYS A 58 -4.09 12.76 3.03
C LYS A 58 -5.13 12.13 3.93
N LYS A 59 -4.73 11.29 4.89
CA LYS A 59 -5.60 10.61 5.84
C LYS A 59 -6.59 9.67 5.16
N LEU A 60 -6.24 9.14 4.01
CA LEU A 60 -7.08 8.20 3.28
C LEU A 60 -6.83 6.76 3.70
N ILE A 61 -5.66 6.49 4.24
CA ILE A 61 -5.28 5.17 4.72
C ILE A 61 -4.66 5.28 6.10
N LYS A 62 -4.63 4.15 6.81
CA LYS A 62 -3.78 4.01 7.98
C LYS A 62 -2.98 2.72 7.86
N ILE A 63 -1.77 2.76 8.37
CA ILE A 63 -0.87 1.62 8.36
C ILE A 63 -1.20 0.77 9.57
N ILE A 64 -1.56 -0.51 9.32
CA ILE A 64 -1.84 -1.45 10.38
C ILE A 64 -0.56 -2.12 10.84
N ARG A 65 0.27 -2.53 9.88
CA ARG A 65 1.49 -3.28 10.18
C ARG A 65 2.49 -3.14 9.06
N LYS A 66 3.76 -3.01 9.43
CA LYS A 66 4.89 -3.15 8.52
C LYS A 66 5.52 -4.51 8.82
N HIS A 67 5.54 -5.39 7.84
CA HIS A 67 6.01 -6.75 8.02
C HIS A 67 7.34 -6.96 7.30
N ASN A 68 8.33 -7.43 8.04
CA ASN A 68 9.66 -7.68 7.54
C ASN A 68 9.83 -9.20 7.37
N LEU A 69 9.75 -9.68 6.13
CA LEU A 69 9.79 -11.12 5.83
C LEU A 69 11.22 -11.64 5.76
N PHE A 70 12.06 -10.93 5.01
CA PHE A 70 13.48 -11.25 4.79
C PHE A 70 14.24 -9.93 4.74
N ASP A 71 15.56 -10.02 4.64
CA ASP A 71 16.41 -8.84 4.64
C ASP A 71 16.01 -7.78 3.60
N TYR A 72 15.44 -8.22 2.47
CA TYR A 72 15.08 -7.33 1.37
C TYR A 72 13.60 -7.34 1.03
N HIS A 73 12.80 -8.06 1.80
CA HIS A 73 11.38 -8.20 1.52
C HIS A 73 10.55 -7.67 2.68
N HIS A 74 9.97 -6.53 2.48
CA HIS A 74 9.10 -5.88 3.46
C HIS A 74 7.71 -5.74 2.88
N GLN A 75 6.72 -5.85 3.73
CA GLN A 75 5.33 -5.64 3.35
C GLN A 75 4.71 -4.58 4.23
N CYS A 76 3.81 -3.79 3.65
CA CYS A 76 3.02 -2.82 4.38
C CYS A 76 1.56 -3.20 4.27
N ILE A 77 0.91 -3.37 5.41
CA ILE A 77 -0.52 -3.68 5.47
C ILE A 77 -1.25 -2.40 5.85
N ILE A 78 -2.16 -1.99 4.98
CA ILE A 78 -2.92 -0.77 5.18
C ILE A 78 -4.41 -1.07 5.15
N LYS A 79 -5.20 -0.16 5.70
CA LYS A 79 -6.65 -0.21 5.53
C LYS A 79 -7.17 1.20 5.27
N LYS A 80 -8.39 1.24 4.78
CA LYS A 80 -9.08 2.49 4.49
C LYS A 80 -9.32 3.26 5.78
N ASN A 81 -9.05 4.56 5.76
CA ASN A 81 -9.21 5.43 6.92
C ASN A 81 -10.39 6.38 6.77
N TYR A 82 -11.39 6.00 5.99
CA TYR A 82 -12.61 6.78 5.82
C TYR A 82 -13.79 5.84 5.57
N GLU A 83 -14.98 6.33 5.80
CA GLU A 83 -16.20 5.59 5.50
C GLU A 83 -16.73 5.98 4.13
N PHE A 84 -17.43 5.03 3.51
CA PHE A 84 -18.05 5.28 2.21
C PHE A 84 -19.25 6.20 2.33
#